data_5ab3f0307e0c1aa04ff6e50d462f74b2
#
_entry.id   5ab3f0307e0c1aa04ff6e50d462f74b2
#
_cell.length_a   1.000
_cell.length_b   1.000
_cell.length_c   1.000
_cell.angle_alpha   90.00
_cell.angle_beta   90.00
_cell.angle_gamma   90.00
#
_symmetry.space_group_name_H-M   'P 1'
#
loop_
_entity.id
_entity.type
_entity.pdbx_description
1 polymer ?
#
loop_
_entity_poly.entity_id
_entity_poly.type
_entity_poly.pdbx_seq_one_letter_code
_entity_poly.pdbx_strand_id
1 'polypeptide(L)'
;MKSLISLFLTLFFACSFRVEAQAKNTDRPSVLLINVDDWNDWNSVLEGHSQAITPNIERFAKKGVTFSHAICASPSCVPSRPAFFTGIAPSRSGNISNDSGKRPWRFYAGSETITIPKLFSQNGWTSIGIAKNFHRG
;
A
#
# COMPACT_ATOMS: atom_id res chain seq x y z
N MET A 1 9.18 6.01 56.40
CA MET A 1 9.65 5.31 55.18
C MET A 1 8.61 4.37 54.57
N LYS A 2 7.81 3.64 55.33
CA LYS A 2 6.78 2.72 54.74
C LYS A 2 5.61 3.43 54.02
N SER A 3 5.27 4.66 54.42
CA SER A 3 4.18 5.45 53.85
C SER A 3 4.51 6.02 52.46
N LEU A 4 5.76 6.39 52.17
CA LEU A 4 6.20 6.93 50.87
C LEU A 4 6.26 5.85 49.77
N ILE A 5 6.62 4.62 50.16
CA ILE A 5 6.70 3.48 49.22
C ILE A 5 5.30 3.08 48.74
N SER A 6 4.31 3.13 49.66
CA SER A 6 2.91 2.81 49.31
C SER A 6 2.31 3.84 48.33
N LEU A 7 2.67 5.13 48.47
CA LEU A 7 2.20 6.19 47.58
C LEU A 7 2.81 6.07 46.18
N PHE A 8 4.07 5.64 46.06
CA PHE A 8 4.72 5.40 44.77
C PHE A 8 4.16 4.18 44.03
N LEU A 9 3.80 3.13 44.77
CA LEU A 9 3.21 1.93 44.16
C LEU A 9 1.80 2.20 43.61
N THR A 10 1.01 3.02 44.26
CA THR A 10 -0.34 3.42 43.79
C THR A 10 -0.28 4.35 42.58
N LEU A 11 0.71 5.25 42.48
CA LEU A 11 0.89 6.12 41.32
C LEU A 11 1.36 5.31 40.07
N PHE A 12 2.16 4.27 40.28
CA PHE A 12 2.64 3.45 39.16
C PHE A 12 1.54 2.55 38.55
N PHE A 13 0.54 2.19 39.35
CA PHE A 13 -0.59 1.35 38.84
C PHE A 13 -1.68 2.18 38.16
N ALA A 14 -1.74 3.49 38.39
CA ALA A 14 -2.69 4.39 37.73
C ALA A 14 -2.29 4.81 36.29
N CYS A 15 -1.05 4.51 35.89
CA CYS A 15 -0.53 4.81 34.55
C CYS A 15 -0.62 3.62 33.61
N SER A 16 -1.56 2.69 33.83
CA SER A 16 -1.97 1.74 32.81
C SER A 16 -2.76 2.49 31.76
N PHE A 17 -2.05 3.10 30.80
CA PHE A 17 -2.66 3.59 29.56
C PHE A 17 -3.40 2.41 28.92
N ARG A 18 -4.71 2.36 29.11
CA ARG A 18 -5.57 1.61 28.23
C ARG A 18 -5.47 2.31 26.87
N VAL A 19 -4.62 1.79 26.00
CA VAL A 19 -4.79 2.01 24.58
C VAL A 19 -6.08 1.28 24.21
N GLU A 20 -7.20 1.93 24.48
CA GLU A 20 -8.43 1.57 23.82
C GLU A 20 -8.20 1.89 22.36
N ALA A 21 -7.89 0.86 21.58
CA ALA A 21 -8.04 0.89 20.14
C ALA A 21 -9.54 1.18 19.92
N GLN A 22 -9.86 2.46 19.82
CA GLN A 22 -11.18 2.94 19.50
C GLN A 22 -11.42 2.43 18.07
N ALA A 23 -12.03 1.26 17.96
CA ALA A 23 -12.58 0.76 16.71
C ALA A 23 -13.62 1.80 16.28
N LYS A 24 -13.19 2.78 15.51
CA LYS A 24 -14.04 3.74 14.87
C LYS A 24 -14.90 2.91 13.94
N ASN A 25 -16.11 2.55 14.41
CA ASN A 25 -17.12 1.87 13.62
C ASN A 25 -17.51 2.86 12.51
N THR A 26 -16.77 2.81 11.42
CA THR A 26 -17.09 3.51 10.20
C THR A 26 -17.73 2.47 9.30
N ASP A 27 -18.93 2.73 8.78
CA ASP A 27 -19.59 1.94 7.73
C ASP A 27 -18.77 1.88 6.42
N ARG A 28 -17.48 2.21 6.50
CA ARG A 28 -16.56 2.30 5.39
C ARG A 28 -15.86 0.95 5.20
N PRO A 29 -15.89 0.37 4.01
CA PRO A 29 -15.24 -0.90 3.74
C PRO A 29 -13.73 -0.79 3.88
N SER A 30 -13.09 -1.85 4.36
CA SER A 30 -11.64 -2.00 4.28
C SER A 30 -11.23 -2.28 2.84
N VAL A 31 -10.16 -1.65 2.38
CA VAL A 31 -9.60 -1.84 1.04
C VAL A 31 -8.26 -2.56 1.17
N LEU A 32 -8.15 -3.74 0.60
CA LEU A 32 -6.90 -4.49 0.49
C LEU A 32 -6.39 -4.42 -0.95
N LEU A 33 -5.27 -3.73 -1.15
CA LEU A 33 -4.59 -3.67 -2.43
C LEU A 33 -3.41 -4.65 -2.43
N ILE A 34 -3.44 -5.63 -3.33
CA ILE A 34 -2.36 -6.59 -3.52
C ILE A 34 -1.70 -6.29 -4.87
N ASN A 35 -0.47 -5.80 -4.82
CA ASN A 35 0.31 -5.48 -6.01
C ASN A 35 1.45 -6.51 -6.15
N VAL A 36 1.35 -7.36 -7.15
CA VAL A 36 2.34 -8.40 -7.44
C VAL A 36 3.36 -7.86 -8.45
N ASP A 37 4.65 -7.92 -8.09
CA ASP A 37 5.76 -7.47 -8.93
C ASP A 37 6.03 -8.51 -10.04
N ASP A 38 6.25 -8.07 -11.26
CA ASP A 38 6.66 -8.88 -12.41
C ASP A 38 5.76 -10.10 -12.75
N TRP A 39 4.49 -10.05 -12.39
CA TRP A 39 3.63 -11.22 -12.58
C TRP A 39 3.14 -11.41 -14.02
N ASN A 40 2.98 -10.35 -14.78
CA ASN A 40 2.45 -10.44 -16.13
C ASN A 40 1.04 -11.09 -16.18
N ASP A 41 0.66 -11.69 -17.30
CA ASP A 41 -0.59 -12.44 -17.50
C ASP A 41 -0.46 -13.94 -17.15
N TRP A 42 0.65 -14.35 -16.55
CA TRP A 42 0.97 -15.75 -16.24
C TRP A 42 0.18 -16.27 -15.05
N ASN A 43 -1.10 -16.45 -15.28
CA ASN A 43 -2.01 -17.06 -14.32
C ASN A 43 -3.14 -17.80 -15.06
N SER A 44 -3.82 -18.72 -14.38
CA SER A 44 -4.87 -19.54 -14.98
C SER A 44 -6.09 -18.77 -15.47
N VAL A 45 -6.31 -17.53 -14.98
CA VAL A 45 -7.47 -16.70 -15.33
C VAL A 45 -7.26 -15.97 -16.65
N LEU A 46 -6.02 -15.54 -16.92
CA LEU A 46 -5.64 -14.82 -18.14
C LEU A 46 -5.00 -15.73 -19.18
N GLU A 47 -4.71 -16.99 -18.82
CA GLU A 47 -4.18 -18.05 -19.68
C GLU A 47 -2.85 -17.70 -20.39
N GLY A 48 -2.09 -16.74 -19.87
CA GLY A 48 -0.83 -16.28 -20.47
C GLY A 48 0.30 -17.31 -20.43
N HIS A 49 0.18 -18.37 -19.63
CA HIS A 49 1.17 -19.44 -19.56
C HIS A 49 0.53 -20.79 -19.19
N SER A 50 0.71 -21.79 -20.05
CA SER A 50 0.05 -23.10 -19.92
C SER A 50 0.43 -23.91 -18.66
N GLN A 51 1.58 -23.63 -18.06
CA GLN A 51 2.06 -24.30 -16.85
C GLN A 51 1.71 -23.53 -15.56
N ALA A 52 1.11 -22.34 -15.66
CA ALA A 52 0.75 -21.56 -14.50
C ALA A 52 -0.55 -22.09 -13.88
N ILE A 53 -0.45 -22.63 -12.67
CA ILE A 53 -1.58 -23.17 -11.91
C ILE A 53 -1.84 -22.25 -10.74
N THR A 54 -2.92 -21.45 -10.80
CA THR A 54 -3.25 -20.44 -9.79
C THR A 54 -4.69 -20.58 -9.24
N PRO A 55 -5.02 -21.69 -8.56
CA PRO A 55 -6.40 -22.00 -8.16
C PRO A 55 -6.99 -20.98 -7.19
N ASN A 56 -6.18 -20.32 -6.38
CA ASN A 56 -6.65 -19.27 -5.48
C ASN A 56 -7.06 -18.01 -6.24
N ILE A 57 -6.35 -17.67 -7.30
CA ILE A 57 -6.69 -16.54 -8.17
C ILE A 57 -7.97 -16.83 -8.94
N GLU A 58 -8.11 -18.04 -9.48
CA GLU A 58 -9.36 -18.47 -10.13
C GLU A 58 -10.57 -18.36 -9.17
N ARG A 59 -10.40 -18.84 -7.94
CA ARG A 59 -11.46 -18.73 -6.92
C ARG A 59 -11.79 -17.27 -6.58
N PHE A 60 -10.78 -16.41 -6.55
CA PHE A 60 -10.95 -14.99 -6.29
C PHE A 60 -11.62 -14.29 -7.48
N ALA A 61 -11.20 -14.57 -8.70
CA ALA A 61 -11.77 -14.01 -9.93
C ALA A 61 -13.27 -14.29 -10.07
N LYS A 62 -13.73 -15.47 -9.64
CA LYS A 62 -15.18 -15.82 -9.62
C LYS A 62 -16.03 -14.96 -8.69
N LYS A 63 -15.41 -14.18 -7.79
CA LYS A 63 -16.10 -13.32 -6.82
C LYS A 63 -16.06 -11.83 -7.17
N GLY A 64 -15.42 -11.48 -8.26
CA GLY A 64 -15.19 -10.10 -8.65
C GLY A 64 -15.21 -9.88 -10.15
N VAL A 65 -14.56 -8.81 -10.57
CA VAL A 65 -14.39 -8.44 -11.98
C VAL A 65 -12.94 -8.67 -12.38
N THR A 66 -12.73 -9.35 -13.51
CA THR A 66 -11.40 -9.54 -14.11
C THR A 66 -11.23 -8.59 -15.28
N PHE A 67 -10.16 -7.80 -15.26
CA PHE A 67 -9.77 -6.93 -16.36
C PHE A 67 -8.70 -7.67 -17.21
N SER A 68 -9.09 -8.18 -18.36
CA SER A 68 -8.20 -8.96 -19.24
C SER A 68 -7.16 -8.10 -19.99
N HIS A 69 -7.38 -6.79 -20.09
CA HIS A 69 -6.51 -5.87 -20.82
C HIS A 69 -6.06 -4.70 -19.91
N ALA A 70 -5.61 -5.02 -18.70
CA ALA A 70 -5.03 -4.03 -17.80
C ALA A 70 -3.55 -3.81 -18.15
N ILE A 71 -3.18 -2.58 -18.47
CA ILE A 71 -1.82 -2.21 -18.91
C ILE A 71 -1.19 -1.31 -17.86
N CYS A 72 0.02 -1.64 -17.42
CA CYS A 72 0.79 -0.80 -16.51
C CYS A 72 1.34 0.44 -17.22
N ALA A 73 1.57 1.50 -16.46
CA ALA A 73 2.09 2.76 -17.00
C ALA A 73 3.54 2.66 -17.52
N SER A 74 4.29 1.66 -17.08
CA SER A 74 5.65 1.35 -17.52
C SER A 74 6.00 -0.10 -17.17
N PRO A 75 6.79 -0.81 -18.00
CA PRO A 75 7.25 -2.16 -17.69
C PRO A 75 8.35 -2.19 -16.62
N SER A 76 8.80 -1.05 -16.13
CA SER A 76 9.85 -0.92 -15.11
C SER A 76 9.28 -0.48 -13.77
N CYS A 77 9.77 -1.06 -12.66
CA CYS A 77 9.22 -0.84 -11.32
C CYS A 77 9.39 0.61 -10.82
N VAL A 78 10.53 1.26 -11.12
CA VAL A 78 10.81 2.64 -10.66
C VAL A 78 9.83 3.65 -11.25
N PRO A 79 9.52 3.70 -12.54
CA PRO A 79 8.52 4.61 -13.08
C PRO A 79 7.09 4.14 -12.86
N SER A 80 6.81 2.84 -12.86
CA SER A 80 5.45 2.30 -12.76
C SER A 80 4.81 2.53 -11.39
N ARG A 81 5.53 2.28 -10.30
CA ARG A 81 4.99 2.37 -8.95
C ARG A 81 4.55 3.78 -8.57
N PRO A 82 5.36 4.83 -8.75
CA PRO A 82 4.89 6.20 -8.52
C PRO A 82 3.70 6.57 -9.41
N ALA A 83 3.71 6.16 -10.67
CA ALA A 83 2.58 6.43 -11.58
C ALA A 83 1.29 5.79 -11.07
N PHE A 84 1.35 4.55 -10.62
CA PHE A 84 0.21 3.85 -10.02
C PHE A 84 -0.31 4.55 -8.76
N PHE A 85 0.59 4.96 -7.84
CA PHE A 85 0.17 5.58 -6.59
C PHE A 85 -0.25 7.05 -6.72
N THR A 86 0.16 7.75 -7.77
CA THR A 86 -0.09 9.19 -7.95
C THR A 86 -1.04 9.51 -9.09
N GLY A 87 -1.25 8.58 -10.02
CA GLY A 87 -1.97 8.83 -11.26
C GLY A 87 -1.18 9.68 -12.28
N ILE A 88 0.10 9.99 -12.02
CA ILE A 88 0.94 10.80 -12.91
C ILE A 88 1.76 9.89 -13.82
N ALA A 89 1.49 9.93 -15.12
CA ALA A 89 2.21 9.11 -16.09
C ALA A 89 3.73 9.38 -16.07
N PRO A 90 4.58 8.36 -16.31
CA PRO A 90 6.03 8.50 -16.36
C PRO A 90 6.52 9.60 -17.30
N SER A 91 5.88 9.76 -18.46
CA SER A 91 6.18 10.81 -19.44
C SER A 91 5.93 12.22 -18.90
N ARG A 92 4.96 12.38 -18.00
CA ARG A 92 4.66 13.69 -17.37
C ARG A 92 5.55 13.98 -16.18
N SER A 93 5.87 12.96 -15.39
CA SER A 93 6.73 13.11 -14.21
C SER A 93 8.21 13.19 -14.56
N GLY A 94 8.63 12.70 -15.73
CA GLY A 94 10.03 12.53 -16.11
C GLY A 94 10.71 11.30 -15.46
N ASN A 95 9.97 10.51 -14.68
CA ASN A 95 10.46 9.27 -14.08
C ASN A 95 10.26 8.11 -15.07
N ILE A 96 11.16 7.99 -16.05
CA ILE A 96 10.93 7.14 -17.24
C ILE A 96 11.74 5.85 -17.26
N SER A 97 12.69 5.64 -16.32
CA SER A 97 13.55 4.46 -16.31
C SER A 97 13.95 4.05 -14.90
N ASN A 98 14.54 2.86 -14.76
CA ASN A 98 15.09 2.40 -13.49
C ASN A 98 16.30 3.25 -13.02
N ASP A 99 17.01 3.91 -13.91
CA ASP A 99 18.07 4.86 -13.56
C ASP A 99 17.53 6.09 -12.82
N SER A 100 16.28 6.46 -13.08
CA SER A 100 15.56 7.47 -12.32
C SER A 100 15.48 7.14 -10.83
N GLY A 101 15.57 5.87 -10.45
CA GLY A 101 15.57 5.40 -9.06
C GLY A 101 16.78 5.87 -8.21
N LYS A 102 17.75 6.59 -8.79
CA LYS A 102 18.80 7.28 -8.04
C LYS A 102 18.26 8.46 -7.23
N ARG A 103 17.07 8.97 -7.56
CA ARG A 103 16.39 10.05 -6.85
C ARG A 103 15.05 9.55 -6.27
N PRO A 104 14.57 10.13 -5.15
CA PRO A 104 13.26 9.80 -4.62
C PRO A 104 12.16 10.09 -5.66
N TRP A 105 11.11 9.29 -5.68
CA TRP A 105 9.98 9.46 -6.62
C TRP A 105 9.34 10.86 -6.54
N ARG A 106 9.35 11.48 -5.36
CA ARG A 106 8.86 12.85 -5.15
C ARG A 106 9.63 13.91 -5.91
N PHE A 107 10.88 13.64 -6.27
CA PHE A 107 11.65 14.54 -7.11
C PHE A 107 11.00 14.73 -8.48
N TYR A 108 10.40 13.67 -9.00
CA TYR A 108 9.75 13.68 -10.31
C TYR A 108 8.28 14.12 -10.25
N ALA A 109 7.55 13.69 -9.22
CA ALA A 109 6.12 13.95 -9.09
C ALA A 109 5.78 15.26 -8.37
N GLY A 110 6.77 15.87 -7.69
CA GLY A 110 6.56 17.03 -6.81
C GLY A 110 6.19 16.65 -5.38
N SER A 111 6.64 17.47 -4.42
CA SER A 111 6.45 17.24 -2.98
C SER A 111 4.97 17.26 -2.56
N GLU A 112 4.16 18.04 -3.26
CA GLU A 112 2.73 18.23 -2.97
C GLU A 112 1.84 17.14 -3.57
N THR A 113 2.42 16.22 -4.34
CA THR A 113 1.65 15.14 -4.96
C THR A 113 1.00 14.24 -3.91
N ILE A 114 -0.31 14.08 -4.03
CA ILE A 114 -1.10 13.20 -3.16
C ILE A 114 -1.06 11.79 -3.72
N THR A 115 -0.62 10.84 -2.90
CA THR A 115 -0.66 9.40 -3.24
C THR A 115 -1.96 8.77 -2.78
N ILE A 116 -2.35 7.63 -3.36
CA ILE A 116 -3.53 6.87 -2.92
C ILE A 116 -3.50 6.64 -1.39
N PRO A 117 -2.43 6.14 -0.74
CA PRO A 117 -2.41 5.99 0.71
C PRO A 117 -2.60 7.31 1.47
N LYS A 118 -1.99 8.40 0.99
CA LYS A 118 -2.16 9.73 1.60
C LYS A 118 -3.61 10.22 1.47
N LEU A 119 -4.23 10.02 0.30
CA LEU A 119 -5.63 10.37 0.07
C LEU A 119 -6.56 9.63 1.02
N PHE A 120 -6.38 8.32 1.17
CA PHE A 120 -7.16 7.52 2.11
C PHE A 120 -6.98 8.00 3.55
N SER A 121 -5.73 8.24 3.98
CA SER A 121 -5.45 8.75 5.33
C SER A 121 -6.10 10.11 5.59
N GLN A 122 -6.07 11.02 4.64
CA GLN A 122 -6.73 12.33 4.74
C GLN A 122 -8.26 12.23 4.84
N ASN A 123 -8.83 11.13 4.38
CA ASN A 123 -10.27 10.87 4.41
C ASN A 123 -10.69 9.89 5.51
N GLY A 124 -9.86 9.66 6.53
CA GLY A 124 -10.20 8.93 7.74
C GLY A 124 -10.00 7.42 7.70
N TRP A 125 -9.28 6.89 6.70
CA TRP A 125 -8.78 5.52 6.72
C TRP A 125 -7.39 5.45 7.36
N THR A 126 -7.08 4.35 8.01
CA THR A 126 -5.70 4.01 8.36
C THR A 126 -5.05 3.31 7.17
N SER A 127 -3.97 3.88 6.64
CA SER A 127 -3.24 3.31 5.51
C SER A 127 -1.97 2.61 6.00
N ILE A 128 -1.82 1.34 5.67
CA ILE A 128 -0.67 0.51 6.03
C ILE A 128 -0.04 -0.02 4.74
N GLY A 129 1.26 0.17 4.58
CA GLY A 129 2.03 -0.39 3.47
C GLY A 129 2.99 -1.46 3.97
N ILE A 130 3.04 -2.60 3.28
CA ILE A 130 3.94 -3.71 3.59
C ILE A 130 4.79 -4.03 2.36
N ALA A 131 6.05 -4.39 2.56
CA ALA A 131 7.02 -4.72 1.53
C ALA A 131 7.30 -3.55 0.55
N LYS A 132 7.52 -3.85 -0.72
CA LYS A 132 7.97 -2.90 -1.75
C LYS A 132 6.82 -2.03 -2.25
N ASN A 133 6.53 -0.91 -1.59
CA ASN A 133 5.54 0.07 -2.05
C ASN A 133 6.14 1.03 -3.09
N PHE A 134 7.21 1.73 -2.71
CA PHE A 134 8.02 2.53 -3.62
C PHE A 134 9.42 1.92 -3.74
N HIS A 135 10.11 2.15 -4.85
CA HIS A 135 11.45 1.61 -5.04
C HIS A 135 12.49 2.32 -4.15
N ARG A 136 12.30 3.63 -3.93
CA ARG A 136 13.02 4.44 -2.95
C ARG A 136 12.05 5.49 -2.39
N GLY A 137 12.01 5.61 -1.08
CA GLY A 137 11.20 6.58 -0.34
C GLY A 137 11.88 7.92 -0.18
#